data_a5873ab40e61d5bbf34e45d96b296968
#
_entry.id   a5873ab40e61d5bbf34e45d96b296968
#
_cell.length_a   1.000
_cell.length_b   1.000
_cell.length_c   1.000
_cell.angle_alpha   90.00
_cell.angle_beta   90.00
_cell.angle_gamma   90.00
#
_symmetry.space_group_name_H-M   'P 1'
#
loop_
_entity.id
_entity.type
_entity.pdbx_description
1 polymer ?
#
loop_
_entity_poly.entity_id
_entity_poly.type
_entity_poly.pdbx_seq_one_letter_code
_entity_poly.pdbx_strand_id
1 'polypeptide(L)'
;MSLSRGPKIVSNGLVLYLDAANNKSYPRTGTTWFDLSGDGKNLTLTNGPTFNTSNIGTLVFDGTNDYAILNPVTTFSIYCISMWIKPTTIINSASASKVLIQFKSSTAKYISFGDTTGRVTNEYITIVQEPGDKRTAVNDGGSLSAGTWYNIVFNYESSQYNIYINNTLKSTTIGTSTGNVPLITDPDFIYLNSYEGTSGYLDSSLSMCMIYNRVLTATEMLKNYNATKGRFGL
;
A
#
# COMPACT_ATOMS: atom_id res chain seq x y z
N MET A 1 25.68 -16.23 23.19
CA MET A 1 25.66 -15.27 22.07
C MET A 1 24.30 -14.57 22.03
N SER A 2 24.27 -13.27 22.31
CA SER A 2 23.04 -12.49 22.17
C SER A 2 22.71 -12.38 20.69
N LEU A 3 21.62 -13.01 20.26
CA LEU A 3 21.06 -12.76 18.92
C LEU A 3 20.62 -11.30 18.90
N SER A 4 21.40 -10.45 18.24
CA SER A 4 21.01 -9.08 17.92
C SER A 4 19.74 -9.16 17.08
N ARG A 5 18.57 -8.97 17.72
CA ARG A 5 17.33 -8.76 16.98
C ARG A 5 17.48 -7.40 16.30
N GLY A 6 17.39 -7.38 14.97
CA GLY A 6 17.39 -6.15 14.21
C GLY A 6 16.35 -5.14 14.74
N PRO A 7 16.38 -3.88 14.27
CA PRO A 7 15.46 -2.85 14.73
C PRO A 7 14.01 -3.32 14.54
N LYS A 8 13.20 -3.18 15.61
CA LYS A 8 11.78 -3.56 15.57
C LYS A 8 10.97 -2.44 14.91
N ILE A 9 9.96 -2.81 14.15
CA ILE A 9 8.96 -1.87 13.65
C ILE A 9 8.20 -1.20 14.81
N VAL A 10 7.54 -0.09 14.52
CA VAL A 10 6.61 0.59 15.44
C VAL A 10 5.36 -0.27 15.59
N SER A 11 4.97 -0.62 16.81
CA SER A 11 3.77 -1.41 17.11
C SER A 11 2.61 -0.59 17.65
N ASN A 12 2.89 0.60 18.19
CA ASN A 12 1.83 1.47 18.71
C ASN A 12 0.95 2.00 17.57
N GLY A 13 -0.35 1.71 17.64
CA GLY A 13 -1.33 2.06 16.61
C GLY A 13 -1.30 1.20 15.36
N LEU A 14 -0.54 0.12 15.34
CA LEU A 14 -0.50 -0.84 14.24
C LEU A 14 -1.76 -1.71 14.27
N VAL A 15 -2.62 -1.58 13.27
CA VAL A 15 -3.94 -2.26 13.17
C VAL A 15 -4.01 -3.32 12.07
N LEU A 16 -3.04 -3.34 11.18
CA LEU A 16 -2.82 -4.42 10.20
C LEU A 16 -1.32 -4.55 9.95
N TYR A 17 -0.80 -5.78 10.01
CA TYR A 17 0.57 -6.08 9.63
C TYR A 17 0.67 -7.39 8.86
N LEU A 18 0.95 -7.29 7.59
CA LEU A 18 1.17 -8.41 6.69
C LEU A 18 2.64 -8.46 6.29
N ASP A 19 3.26 -9.63 6.36
CA ASP A 19 4.65 -9.85 5.95
C ASP A 19 4.81 -11.23 5.29
N ALA A 20 4.90 -11.28 3.98
CA ALA A 20 5.00 -12.52 3.20
C ALA A 20 6.27 -13.34 3.53
N ALA A 21 7.32 -12.71 4.07
CA ALA A 21 8.53 -13.40 4.50
C ALA A 21 8.39 -14.09 5.85
N ASN A 22 7.38 -13.73 6.65
CA ASN A 22 7.14 -14.32 7.95
C ASN A 22 6.17 -15.50 7.84
N ASN A 23 6.64 -16.71 8.16
CA ASN A 23 5.81 -17.94 8.09
C ASN A 23 4.54 -17.88 8.96
N LYS A 24 4.49 -17.03 9.99
CA LYS A 24 3.28 -16.79 10.79
C LYS A 24 2.28 -15.92 10.06
N SER A 25 2.72 -15.06 9.14
CA SER A 25 1.85 -14.26 8.30
C SER A 25 1.49 -15.01 7.02
N TYR A 26 2.46 -15.57 6.32
CA TYR A 26 2.18 -16.42 5.17
C TYR A 26 3.01 -17.73 5.21
N PRO A 27 2.38 -18.89 5.37
CA PRO A 27 3.07 -20.17 5.48
C PRO A 27 3.58 -20.71 4.14
N ARG A 28 3.70 -19.85 3.12
CA ARG A 28 4.15 -20.12 1.74
C ARG A 28 3.18 -20.95 0.88
N THR A 29 1.99 -21.20 1.41
CA THR A 29 0.92 -21.95 0.73
C THR A 29 -0.43 -21.56 1.32
N GLY A 30 -1.50 -21.84 0.59
CA GLY A 30 -2.88 -21.53 0.99
C GLY A 30 -3.32 -20.14 0.57
N THR A 31 -4.54 -19.81 0.94
CA THR A 31 -5.23 -18.59 0.50
C THR A 31 -5.39 -17.56 1.61
N THR A 32 -4.80 -17.78 2.79
CA THR A 32 -4.90 -16.83 3.90
C THR A 32 -3.57 -16.14 4.15
N TRP A 33 -3.59 -14.81 4.13
CA TRP A 33 -2.47 -13.96 4.55
C TRP A 33 -2.78 -13.41 5.95
N PHE A 34 -2.13 -14.02 6.95
CA PHE A 34 -2.43 -13.76 8.37
C PHE A 34 -1.86 -12.42 8.83
N ASP A 35 -2.69 -11.70 9.58
CA ASP A 35 -2.33 -10.46 10.25
C ASP A 35 -1.44 -10.72 11.48
N LEU A 36 -0.36 -9.95 11.61
CA LEU A 36 0.59 -10.00 12.74
C LEU A 36 0.40 -8.85 13.73
N SER A 37 -0.55 -7.94 13.53
CA SER A 37 -0.81 -6.83 14.46
C SER A 37 -1.37 -7.31 15.80
N GLY A 38 -2.08 -8.43 15.79
CA GLY A 38 -2.81 -8.99 16.93
C GLY A 38 -4.31 -8.78 16.85
N ASP A 39 -4.79 -8.02 15.86
CA ASP A 39 -6.22 -7.70 15.66
C ASP A 39 -6.97 -8.76 14.85
N GLY A 40 -6.25 -9.76 14.29
CA GLY A 40 -6.84 -10.88 13.57
C GLY A 40 -7.43 -10.55 12.20
N LYS A 41 -6.99 -9.47 11.58
CA LYS A 41 -7.46 -8.97 10.28
C LYS A 41 -6.80 -9.71 9.12
N ASN A 42 -7.10 -11.00 8.98
CA ASN A 42 -6.52 -11.84 7.95
C ASN A 42 -7.10 -11.52 6.57
N LEU A 43 -6.26 -11.47 5.54
CA LEU A 43 -6.70 -11.30 4.15
C LEU A 43 -6.86 -12.65 3.46
N THR A 44 -7.84 -12.71 2.55
CA THR A 44 -8.00 -13.84 1.62
C THR A 44 -7.32 -13.50 0.30
N LEU A 45 -6.41 -14.37 -0.14
CA LEU A 45 -5.80 -14.33 -1.47
C LEU A 45 -6.76 -14.94 -2.49
N THR A 46 -7.06 -14.23 -3.55
CA THR A 46 -8.04 -14.61 -4.56
C THR A 46 -7.41 -14.69 -5.93
N ASN A 47 -7.82 -15.71 -6.70
CA ASN A 47 -7.40 -16.03 -8.06
C ASN A 47 -5.95 -16.51 -8.22
N GLY A 48 -5.19 -16.62 -7.13
CA GLY A 48 -3.93 -17.39 -7.13
C GLY A 48 -2.63 -16.60 -7.08
N PRO A 49 -2.54 -15.49 -6.30
CA PRO A 49 -1.24 -14.88 -6.05
C PRO A 49 -0.21 -15.93 -5.62
N THR A 50 0.98 -15.92 -6.23
CA THR A 50 1.99 -16.94 -6.00
C THR A 50 3.06 -16.49 -5.02
N PHE A 51 3.58 -17.44 -4.23
CA PHE A 51 4.69 -17.15 -3.32
C PHE A 51 6.04 -17.24 -4.04
N ASN A 52 6.89 -16.24 -3.85
CA ASN A 52 8.26 -16.23 -4.35
C ASN A 52 9.25 -16.04 -3.19
N THR A 53 10.34 -16.79 -3.18
CA THR A 53 11.38 -16.75 -2.13
C THR A 53 12.30 -15.55 -2.23
N SER A 54 12.24 -14.76 -3.31
CA SER A 54 13.01 -13.52 -3.47
C SER A 54 12.76 -12.57 -2.31
N ASN A 55 13.79 -11.85 -1.89
CA ASN A 55 13.74 -10.90 -0.77
C ASN A 55 13.18 -11.51 0.53
N ILE A 56 13.52 -12.80 0.75
CA ILE A 56 13.12 -13.64 1.89
C ILE A 56 11.65 -14.10 1.82
N GLY A 57 10.82 -13.51 0.97
CA GLY A 57 9.43 -13.89 0.70
C GLY A 57 8.60 -12.74 0.20
N THR A 58 7.89 -12.99 -0.89
CA THR A 58 6.97 -12.04 -1.53
C THR A 58 5.76 -12.78 -2.09
N LEU A 59 4.63 -12.11 -2.17
CA LEU A 59 3.49 -12.54 -2.97
C LEU A 59 3.53 -11.82 -4.31
N VAL A 60 3.42 -12.57 -5.38
CA VAL A 60 3.39 -12.09 -6.77
C VAL A 60 1.97 -12.12 -7.27
N PHE A 61 1.50 -10.98 -7.77
CA PHE A 61 0.20 -10.76 -8.38
C PHE A 61 0.39 -10.54 -9.88
N ASP A 62 -0.35 -11.25 -10.70
CA ASP A 62 -0.14 -11.33 -12.17
C ASP A 62 -0.68 -10.15 -12.97
N GLY A 63 -1.41 -9.22 -12.32
CA GLY A 63 -2.02 -8.06 -12.96
C GLY A 63 -3.23 -8.38 -13.84
N THR A 64 -3.71 -9.62 -13.82
CA THR A 64 -4.86 -10.10 -14.63
C THR A 64 -6.12 -10.16 -13.79
N ASN A 65 -6.08 -10.88 -12.65
CA ASN A 65 -7.21 -11.05 -11.76
C ASN A 65 -6.81 -11.32 -10.31
N ASP A 66 -5.53 -11.38 -9.99
CA ASP A 66 -5.01 -11.62 -8.65
C ASP A 66 -5.25 -10.44 -7.71
N TYR A 67 -5.77 -10.73 -6.51
CA TYR A 67 -5.91 -9.73 -5.45
C TYR A 67 -5.95 -10.36 -4.05
N ALA A 68 -5.84 -9.52 -3.01
CA ALA A 68 -6.12 -9.93 -1.66
C ALA A 68 -7.24 -9.06 -1.07
N ILE A 69 -8.10 -9.64 -0.24
CA ILE A 69 -9.26 -8.94 0.37
C ILE A 69 -9.34 -9.19 1.86
N LEU A 70 -9.59 -8.14 2.61
CA LEU A 70 -10.07 -8.18 3.99
C LEU A 70 -11.57 -7.87 4.02
N ASN A 71 -12.37 -8.80 4.56
CA ASN A 71 -13.82 -8.69 4.71
C ASN A 71 -14.32 -9.59 5.85
N PRO A 72 -15.10 -9.09 6.81
CA PRO A 72 -15.39 -7.67 7.05
C PRO A 72 -14.23 -6.93 7.72
N VAL A 73 -14.16 -5.63 7.54
CA VAL A 73 -13.22 -4.77 8.26
C VAL A 73 -13.88 -4.29 9.56
N THR A 74 -13.14 -4.38 10.66
CA THR A 74 -13.58 -3.75 11.93
C THR A 74 -13.30 -2.24 11.86
N THR A 75 -14.16 -1.46 12.51
CA THR A 75 -14.14 0.01 12.53
C THR A 75 -12.80 0.57 12.96
N PHE A 76 -12.09 1.29 12.10
CA PHE A 76 -10.89 2.06 12.45
C PHE A 76 -10.58 3.13 11.40
N SER A 77 -9.92 4.20 11.83
CA SER A 77 -9.41 5.23 10.92
C SER A 77 -8.00 4.91 10.48
N ILE A 78 -7.68 5.23 9.22
CA ILE A 78 -6.39 4.91 8.59
C ILE A 78 -5.58 6.19 8.44
N TYR A 79 -4.61 6.38 9.33
CA TYR A 79 -3.72 7.53 9.31
C TYR A 79 -2.42 7.29 8.57
N CYS A 80 -1.90 6.06 8.66
CA CYS A 80 -0.66 5.74 7.95
C CYS A 80 -0.75 4.37 7.30
N ILE A 81 -0.30 4.30 6.04
CA ILE A 81 -0.17 3.07 5.26
C ILE A 81 1.29 2.97 4.83
N SER A 82 1.94 1.84 5.04
CA SER A 82 3.31 1.59 4.58
C SER A 82 3.38 0.26 3.86
N MET A 83 3.88 0.26 2.63
CA MET A 83 3.96 -0.94 1.78
C MET A 83 5.36 -1.11 1.22
N TRP A 84 5.84 -2.36 1.12
CA TRP A 84 6.99 -2.74 0.31
C TRP A 84 6.52 -3.45 -0.93
N ILE A 85 6.69 -2.79 -2.07
CA ILE A 85 6.18 -3.23 -3.37
C ILE A 85 7.22 -3.10 -4.47
N LYS A 86 7.20 -4.03 -5.41
CA LYS A 86 7.96 -4.00 -6.65
C LYS A 86 6.99 -4.15 -7.81
N PRO A 87 6.59 -3.06 -8.47
CA PRO A 87 5.73 -3.12 -9.64
C PRO A 87 6.49 -3.69 -10.84
N THR A 88 5.86 -4.53 -11.62
CA THR A 88 6.40 -5.07 -12.88
C THR A 88 6.27 -4.06 -14.01
N THR A 89 5.23 -3.23 -13.95
CA THR A 89 4.99 -2.11 -14.87
C THR A 89 4.67 -0.84 -14.10
N ILE A 90 5.17 0.30 -14.57
CA ILE A 90 4.78 1.62 -14.06
C ILE A 90 3.87 2.27 -15.09
N ILE A 91 2.70 2.68 -14.62
CA ILE A 91 1.75 3.43 -15.42
C ILE A 91 1.78 4.88 -14.95
N ASN A 92 2.23 5.74 -15.84
CA ASN A 92 2.22 7.21 -15.67
C ASN A 92 1.21 7.85 -16.65
N SER A 93 0.13 7.17 -16.91
CA SER A 93 -0.85 7.51 -17.95
C SER A 93 -2.15 7.99 -17.33
N ALA A 94 -2.71 9.02 -17.96
CA ALA A 94 -4.06 9.51 -17.68
C ALA A 94 -5.18 8.55 -18.13
N SER A 95 -4.84 7.44 -18.76
CA SER A 95 -5.83 6.51 -19.34
C SER A 95 -5.89 5.15 -18.65
N ALA A 96 -5.05 4.91 -17.64
CA ALA A 96 -5.04 3.66 -16.90
C ALA A 96 -4.71 3.88 -15.42
N SER A 97 -5.30 3.07 -14.57
CA SER A 97 -5.02 3.05 -13.13
C SER A 97 -4.78 1.62 -12.70
N LYS A 98 -3.67 1.39 -11.98
CA LYS A 98 -3.33 0.11 -11.36
C LYS A 98 -3.31 0.27 -9.86
N VAL A 99 -4.25 -0.37 -9.18
CA VAL A 99 -4.54 -0.15 -7.76
C VAL A 99 -3.55 -0.91 -6.88
N LEU A 100 -2.91 -0.20 -5.96
CA LEU A 100 -2.07 -0.79 -4.91
C LEU A 100 -2.94 -1.28 -3.76
N ILE A 101 -3.83 -0.41 -3.29
CA ILE A 101 -4.73 -0.68 -2.17
C ILE A 101 -6.00 0.15 -2.34
N GLN A 102 -7.14 -0.45 -2.04
CA GLN A 102 -8.43 0.22 -2.01
C GLN A 102 -9.12 0.01 -0.67
N PHE A 103 -9.81 1.05 -0.23
CA PHE A 103 -10.68 1.10 0.94
C PHE A 103 -12.08 1.38 0.44
N LYS A 104 -12.98 0.41 0.58
CA LYS A 104 -14.36 0.50 0.10
C LYS A 104 -15.31 0.68 1.28
N SER A 105 -16.16 1.70 1.19
CA SER A 105 -17.36 1.91 2.00
C SER A 105 -18.46 2.44 1.07
N SER A 106 -19.30 3.35 1.51
CA SER A 106 -20.21 4.10 0.61
C SER A 106 -19.46 4.91 -0.45
N THR A 107 -18.17 5.24 -0.20
CA THR A 107 -17.24 5.81 -1.16
C THR A 107 -16.04 4.90 -1.34
N ALA A 108 -15.46 4.88 -2.54
CA ALA A 108 -14.19 4.23 -2.78
C ALA A 108 -13.04 5.22 -2.57
N LYS A 109 -12.04 4.83 -1.76
CA LYS A 109 -10.75 5.53 -1.68
C LYS A 109 -9.68 4.54 -2.06
N TYR A 110 -8.80 4.90 -2.98
CA TYR A 110 -7.76 3.98 -3.45
C TYR A 110 -6.45 4.70 -3.76
N ILE A 111 -5.40 3.94 -3.72
CA ILE A 111 -4.05 4.34 -4.09
C ILE A 111 -3.68 3.54 -5.33
N SER A 112 -3.23 4.23 -6.37
CA SER A 112 -2.90 3.62 -7.65
C SER A 112 -1.63 4.19 -8.26
N PHE A 113 -1.05 3.43 -9.17
CA PHE A 113 -0.19 3.95 -10.22
C PHE A 113 -1.07 4.43 -11.39
N GLY A 114 -0.82 5.65 -11.86
CA GLY A 114 -1.63 6.28 -12.89
C GLY A 114 -2.99 6.78 -12.42
N ASP A 115 -3.72 7.43 -13.32
CA ASP A 115 -5.06 7.96 -13.09
C ASP A 115 -5.91 7.83 -14.36
N THR A 116 -7.08 7.18 -14.26
CA THR A 116 -7.98 6.94 -15.38
C THR A 116 -8.74 8.18 -15.85
N THR A 117 -8.72 9.28 -15.12
CA THR A 117 -9.57 10.44 -15.38
C THR A 117 -8.87 11.55 -16.16
N GLY A 118 -7.58 11.43 -16.40
CA GLY A 118 -6.81 12.46 -17.11
C GLY A 118 -6.62 13.78 -16.38
N ARG A 119 -6.95 13.82 -15.08
CA ARG A 119 -6.94 15.05 -14.28
C ARG A 119 -5.58 15.39 -13.70
N VAL A 120 -4.73 14.41 -13.63
CA VAL A 120 -3.33 14.55 -13.22
C VAL A 120 -2.47 13.95 -14.33
N THR A 121 -1.61 14.75 -14.92
CA THR A 121 -0.73 14.34 -16.01
C THR A 121 0.68 14.11 -15.48
N ASN A 122 1.31 13.01 -15.92
CA ASN A 122 2.68 12.63 -15.54
C ASN A 122 2.85 12.26 -14.05
N GLU A 123 1.80 11.78 -13.39
CA GLU A 123 1.86 11.39 -11.99
C GLU A 123 1.91 9.87 -11.84
N TYR A 124 2.75 9.44 -10.90
CA TYR A 124 3.09 8.02 -10.76
C TYR A 124 2.30 7.34 -9.66
N ILE A 125 2.01 8.06 -8.56
CA ILE A 125 1.25 7.56 -7.43
C ILE A 125 0.15 8.56 -7.12
N THR A 126 -1.08 8.07 -7.10
CA THR A 126 -2.26 8.88 -6.80
C THR A 126 -3.07 8.22 -5.70
N ILE A 127 -3.50 8.99 -4.70
CA ILE A 127 -4.59 8.60 -3.80
C ILE A 127 -5.86 9.33 -4.24
N VAL A 128 -6.95 8.61 -4.36
CA VAL A 128 -8.21 9.06 -4.98
C VAL A 128 -9.39 8.75 -4.08
N GLN A 129 -10.39 9.62 -4.08
CA GLN A 129 -11.74 9.33 -3.57
C GLN A 129 -12.79 9.52 -4.65
N GLU A 130 -13.65 8.52 -4.81
CA GLU A 130 -14.82 8.55 -5.71
C GLU A 130 -16.07 7.96 -5.03
N PRO A 131 -17.27 8.53 -5.29
CA PRO A 131 -17.50 9.81 -5.94
C PRO A 131 -16.98 11.00 -5.10
N GLY A 132 -16.83 12.16 -5.70
CA GLY A 132 -16.41 13.39 -5.00
C GLY A 132 -15.11 13.97 -5.54
N ASP A 133 -14.39 13.23 -6.40
CA ASP A 133 -13.27 13.73 -7.18
C ASP A 133 -12.18 14.41 -6.35
N LYS A 134 -11.78 13.78 -5.25
CA LYS A 134 -10.66 14.26 -4.42
C LYS A 134 -9.40 13.48 -4.72
N ARG A 135 -8.27 14.18 -4.79
CA ARG A 135 -6.99 13.57 -5.18
C ARG A 135 -5.83 14.18 -4.44
N THR A 136 -4.83 13.36 -4.21
CA THR A 136 -3.48 13.79 -3.84
C THR A 136 -2.51 12.91 -4.63
N ALA A 137 -1.63 13.50 -5.39
CA ALA A 137 -0.76 12.77 -6.30
C ALA A 137 0.70 13.21 -6.20
N VAL A 138 1.62 12.33 -6.56
CA VAL A 138 3.05 12.63 -6.67
C VAL A 138 3.39 12.96 -8.11
N ASN A 139 3.96 14.13 -8.30
CA ASN A 139 4.51 14.61 -9.56
C ASN A 139 5.97 15.00 -9.34
N ASP A 140 6.86 14.03 -9.23
CA ASP A 140 8.28 14.26 -8.98
C ASP A 140 9.19 13.88 -10.17
N GLY A 141 8.66 14.00 -11.38
CA GLY A 141 9.43 13.85 -12.61
C GLY A 141 9.80 12.40 -12.96
N GLY A 142 9.08 11.42 -12.45
CA GLY A 142 9.20 10.05 -12.96
C GLY A 142 10.26 9.18 -12.34
N SER A 143 10.41 9.25 -11.05
CA SER A 143 11.47 8.52 -10.35
C SER A 143 11.19 7.04 -10.08
N LEU A 144 10.00 6.52 -10.45
CA LEU A 144 9.70 5.10 -10.26
C LEU A 144 10.07 4.29 -11.52
N SER A 145 10.73 3.16 -11.31
CA SER A 145 11.10 2.22 -12.36
C SER A 145 10.47 0.85 -12.11
N ALA A 146 10.00 0.22 -13.16
CA ALA A 146 9.53 -1.16 -13.12
C ALA A 146 10.64 -2.10 -12.63
N GLY A 147 10.26 -3.14 -11.91
CA GLY A 147 11.19 -4.13 -11.38
C GLY A 147 12.03 -3.66 -10.19
N THR A 148 11.77 -2.47 -9.65
CA THR A 148 12.51 -1.91 -8.51
C THR A 148 11.64 -1.94 -7.24
N TRP A 149 12.25 -2.27 -6.09
CA TRP A 149 11.58 -2.24 -4.80
C TRP A 149 11.44 -0.82 -4.25
N TYR A 150 10.25 -0.52 -3.76
CA TYR A 150 9.94 0.74 -3.10
C TYR A 150 9.26 0.51 -1.76
N ASN A 151 9.67 1.26 -0.74
CA ASN A 151 8.84 1.53 0.42
C ASN A 151 8.00 2.76 0.11
N ILE A 152 6.69 2.58 0.02
CA ILE A 152 5.75 3.67 -0.22
C ILE A 152 4.95 3.88 1.06
N VAL A 153 4.95 5.11 1.58
CA VAL A 153 4.23 5.47 2.80
C VAL A 153 3.28 6.63 2.52
N PHE A 154 2.03 6.47 2.96
CA PHE A 154 1.01 7.49 2.99
C PHE A 154 0.73 7.83 4.45
N ASN A 155 0.99 9.06 4.86
CA ASN A 155 0.82 9.52 6.24
C ASN A 155 -0.10 10.74 6.26
N TYR A 156 -1.25 10.64 6.97
CA TYR A 156 -2.26 11.69 6.98
C TYR A 156 -1.90 12.76 7.98
N GLU A 157 -1.53 13.92 7.48
CA GLU A 157 -1.11 15.06 8.29
C GLU A 157 -1.61 16.35 7.64
N SER A 158 -1.99 17.33 8.45
CA SER A 158 -2.46 18.64 7.95
C SER A 158 -3.62 18.53 6.94
N SER A 159 -4.59 17.64 7.21
CA SER A 159 -5.78 17.41 6.38
C SER A 159 -5.51 16.83 4.99
N GLN A 160 -4.37 16.17 4.80
CA GLN A 160 -4.02 15.47 3.56
C GLN A 160 -3.11 14.26 3.81
N TYR A 161 -3.01 13.36 2.83
CA TYR A 161 -1.99 12.32 2.83
C TYR A 161 -0.69 12.85 2.24
N ASN A 162 0.37 12.86 3.03
CA ASN A 162 1.73 13.07 2.56
C ASN A 162 2.31 11.73 2.07
N ILE A 163 2.98 11.76 0.93
CA ILE A 163 3.50 10.55 0.27
C ILE A 163 5.02 10.53 0.41
N TYR A 164 5.54 9.41 0.92
CA TYR A 164 6.97 9.17 1.03
C TYR A 164 7.37 7.97 0.18
N ILE A 165 8.47 8.09 -0.54
CA ILE A 165 9.08 6.99 -1.30
C ILE A 165 10.49 6.77 -0.74
N ASN A 166 10.78 5.56 -0.26
CA ASN A 166 12.04 5.21 0.38
C ASN A 166 12.43 6.22 1.49
N ASN A 167 11.44 6.52 2.35
CA ASN A 167 11.56 7.47 3.47
C ASN A 167 11.84 8.94 3.06
N THR A 168 11.67 9.30 1.80
CA THR A 168 11.80 10.68 1.30
C THR A 168 10.43 11.23 0.99
N LEU A 169 10.06 12.37 1.61
CA LEU A 169 8.83 13.09 1.32
C LEU A 169 8.84 13.57 -0.14
N LYS A 170 7.75 13.34 -0.84
CA LYS A 170 7.56 13.74 -2.23
C LYS A 170 6.64 14.94 -2.35
N SER A 171 6.91 15.80 -3.32
CA SER A 171 5.98 16.87 -3.68
C SER A 171 4.66 16.27 -4.15
N THR A 172 3.55 16.82 -3.67
CA THR A 172 2.21 16.38 -4.03
C THR A 172 1.43 17.51 -4.71
N THR A 173 0.49 17.13 -5.57
CA THR A 173 -0.45 18.03 -6.23
C THR A 173 -1.86 17.46 -6.18
N ILE A 174 -2.84 18.30 -6.27
CA ILE A 174 -4.26 17.89 -6.41
C ILE A 174 -4.75 17.95 -7.86
N GLY A 175 -3.93 18.47 -8.79
CA GLY A 175 -4.31 18.64 -10.19
C GLY A 175 -5.58 19.47 -10.35
N THR A 176 -6.50 19.01 -11.23
CA THR A 176 -7.81 19.64 -11.46
C THR A 176 -8.92 19.08 -10.56
N SER A 177 -8.59 18.36 -9.49
CA SER A 177 -9.55 17.77 -8.57
C SER A 177 -10.21 18.80 -7.64
N THR A 178 -11.26 18.38 -6.91
CA THR A 178 -12.00 19.24 -5.97
C THR A 178 -11.29 19.43 -4.62
N GLY A 179 -10.13 18.82 -4.42
CA GLY A 179 -9.32 18.94 -3.21
C GLY A 179 -8.62 17.66 -2.78
N ASN A 180 -7.98 17.71 -1.63
CA ASN A 180 -7.29 16.57 -1.05
C ASN A 180 -8.24 15.46 -0.61
N VAL A 181 -7.79 14.22 -0.67
CA VAL A 181 -8.52 13.07 -0.12
C VAL A 181 -8.55 13.19 1.41
N PRO A 182 -9.76 13.15 2.02
CA PRO A 182 -9.88 13.19 3.47
C PRO A 182 -9.41 11.88 4.11
N LEU A 183 -9.26 11.91 5.45
CA LEU A 183 -8.95 10.72 6.23
C LEU A 183 -9.85 9.54 5.84
N ILE A 184 -9.26 8.37 5.67
CA ILE A 184 -9.98 7.13 5.41
C ILE A 184 -10.49 6.61 6.75
N THR A 185 -11.82 6.52 6.90
CA THR A 185 -12.50 6.03 8.09
C THR A 185 -13.39 4.85 7.75
N ASP A 186 -13.41 3.89 8.63
CA ASP A 186 -14.38 2.78 8.68
C ASP A 186 -14.68 2.14 7.30
N PRO A 187 -13.67 1.61 6.59
CA PRO A 187 -13.93 0.90 5.36
C PRO A 187 -14.65 -0.43 5.65
N ASP A 188 -15.58 -0.82 4.79
CA ASP A 188 -16.23 -2.13 4.85
C ASP A 188 -15.30 -3.23 4.32
N PHE A 189 -14.48 -2.88 3.31
CA PHE A 189 -13.53 -3.79 2.66
C PHE A 189 -12.17 -3.11 2.44
N ILE A 190 -11.11 -3.90 2.49
CA ILE A 190 -9.78 -3.52 2.00
C ILE A 190 -9.38 -4.50 0.90
N TYR A 191 -9.04 -3.97 -0.28
CA TYR A 191 -8.50 -4.74 -1.39
C TYR A 191 -7.04 -4.37 -1.62
N LEU A 192 -6.17 -5.35 -1.81
CA LEU A 192 -4.80 -5.15 -2.30
C LEU A 192 -4.73 -5.58 -3.75
N ASN A 193 -4.06 -4.79 -4.58
CA ASN A 193 -3.77 -5.03 -6.00
C ASN A 193 -5.01 -5.08 -6.93
N SER A 194 -6.16 -4.53 -6.52
CA SER A 194 -7.34 -4.43 -7.38
C SER A 194 -8.30 -3.33 -6.97
N TYR A 195 -9.15 -2.91 -7.91
CA TYR A 195 -10.34 -2.13 -7.66
C TYR A 195 -11.54 -3.09 -7.52
N GLU A 196 -12.03 -3.26 -6.29
CA GLU A 196 -13.19 -4.11 -5.92
C GLU A 196 -13.11 -5.57 -6.42
N GLY A 197 -11.92 -6.09 -6.70
CA GLY A 197 -11.75 -7.44 -7.28
C GLY A 197 -12.29 -7.58 -8.72
N THR A 198 -12.53 -6.46 -9.42
CA THR A 198 -13.14 -6.45 -10.75
C THR A 198 -12.27 -5.83 -11.83
N SER A 199 -11.36 -4.93 -11.45
CA SER A 199 -10.50 -4.20 -12.40
C SER A 199 -9.27 -3.60 -11.71
N GLY A 200 -8.45 -2.83 -12.46
CA GLY A 200 -7.30 -2.13 -11.91
C GLY A 200 -6.22 -3.05 -11.33
N TYR A 201 -6.21 -4.30 -11.71
CA TYR A 201 -5.26 -5.30 -11.21
C TYR A 201 -3.83 -4.87 -11.49
N LEU A 202 -2.99 -4.89 -10.44
CA LEU A 202 -1.59 -4.47 -10.52
C LEU A 202 -0.69 -5.71 -10.63
N ASP A 203 0.11 -5.77 -11.69
CA ASP A 203 1.22 -6.72 -11.80
C ASP A 203 2.36 -6.25 -10.89
N SER A 204 2.59 -6.98 -9.81
CA SER A 204 3.56 -6.59 -8.80
C SER A 204 3.99 -7.74 -7.88
N SER A 205 5.12 -7.54 -7.21
CA SER A 205 5.48 -8.31 -6.02
C SER A 205 5.21 -7.45 -4.78
N LEU A 206 4.44 -7.95 -3.84
CA LEU A 206 4.15 -7.31 -2.55
C LEU A 206 4.76 -8.14 -1.42
N SER A 207 5.60 -7.52 -0.61
CA SER A 207 6.26 -8.23 0.48
C SER A 207 5.66 -7.91 1.84
N MET A 208 5.24 -6.66 2.04
CA MET A 208 4.78 -6.20 3.36
C MET A 208 3.73 -5.09 3.19
N CYS A 209 2.72 -5.10 4.08
CA CYS A 209 1.76 -4.01 4.23
C CYS A 209 1.51 -3.76 5.71
N MET A 210 1.62 -2.51 6.13
CA MET A 210 1.32 -2.06 7.50
C MET A 210 0.33 -0.91 7.45
N ILE A 211 -0.68 -0.96 8.33
CA ILE A 211 -1.67 0.12 8.50
C ILE A 211 -1.69 0.54 9.96
N TYR A 212 -1.71 1.86 10.19
CA TYR A 212 -1.76 2.45 11.52
C TYR A 212 -3.00 3.33 11.67
N ASN A 213 -3.62 3.27 12.85
CA ASN A 213 -4.75 4.12 13.22
C ASN A 213 -4.33 5.47 13.84
N ARG A 214 -3.09 5.87 13.63
CA ARG A 214 -2.53 7.16 14.02
C ARG A 214 -1.47 7.63 13.03
N VAL A 215 -1.20 8.91 13.08
CA VAL A 215 -0.05 9.52 12.38
C VAL A 215 1.25 8.93 12.92
N LEU A 216 2.18 8.59 12.04
CA LEU A 216 3.56 8.28 12.42
C LEU A 216 4.42 9.54 12.30
N THR A 217 5.30 9.74 13.29
CA THR A 217 6.33 10.77 13.21
C THR A 217 7.41 10.40 12.19
N ALA A 218 8.17 11.37 11.70
CA ALA A 218 9.30 11.13 10.80
C ALA A 218 10.31 10.12 11.38
N THR A 219 10.56 10.17 12.69
CA THR A 219 11.44 9.23 13.40
C THR A 219 10.87 7.81 13.39
N GLU A 220 9.56 7.64 13.56
CA GLU A 220 8.91 6.34 13.52
C GLU A 220 8.87 5.76 12.10
N MET A 221 8.61 6.58 11.08
CA MET A 221 8.70 6.15 9.68
C MET A 221 10.12 5.71 9.32
N LEU A 222 11.14 6.49 9.72
CA LEU A 222 12.55 6.13 9.52
C LEU A 222 12.90 4.83 10.26
N LYS A 223 12.38 4.61 11.48
CA LYS A 223 12.57 3.36 12.22
C LYS A 223 12.00 2.17 11.48
N ASN A 224 10.77 2.26 10.95
CA ASN A 224 10.15 1.20 10.16
C ASN A 224 10.95 0.93 8.87
N TYR A 225 11.37 1.98 8.17
CA TYR A 225 12.19 1.87 6.96
C TYR A 225 13.51 1.16 7.25
N ASN A 226 14.27 1.59 8.26
CA ASN A 226 15.54 0.98 8.63
C ASN A 226 15.42 -0.46 9.14
N ALA A 227 14.28 -0.82 9.75
CA ALA A 227 14.01 -2.18 10.19
C ALA A 227 13.80 -3.16 9.03
N THR A 228 13.44 -2.67 7.86
CA THR A 228 12.96 -3.51 6.75
C THR A 228 13.77 -3.38 5.45
N LYS A 229 14.39 -2.23 5.18
CA LYS A 229 15.04 -1.91 3.91
C LYS A 229 16.16 -2.88 3.49
N GLY A 230 16.90 -3.44 4.45
CA GLY A 230 18.00 -4.39 4.17
C GLY A 230 17.55 -5.65 3.45
N ARG A 231 16.24 -6.02 3.52
CA ARG A 231 15.66 -7.13 2.76
C ARG A 231 15.58 -6.84 1.26
N PHE A 232 15.59 -5.57 0.89
CA PHE A 232 15.36 -5.08 -0.48
C PHE A 232 16.62 -4.48 -1.11
N GLY A 233 17.78 -4.58 -0.42
CA GLY A 233 19.06 -4.09 -0.91
C GLY A 233 19.22 -2.56 -0.82
N LEU A 234 18.51 -1.91 0.13
CA LEU A 234 18.50 -0.45 0.33
C LEU A 234 19.15 -0.05 1.65
#